data_5656b4606711fe8bd3fd8a48eb04f307
#
_entry.id   5656b4606711fe8bd3fd8a48eb04f307
#
_cell.length_a   1.000
_cell.length_b   1.000
_cell.length_c   1.000
_cell.angle_alpha   90.00
_cell.angle_beta   90.00
_cell.angle_gamma   90.00
#
_symmetry.space_group_name_H-M   'P 1'
#
loop_
_entity.id
_entity.type
_entity.pdbx_description
1 polymer ?
#
loop_
_entity_poly.entity_id
_entity_poly.type
_entity_poly.pdbx_seq_one_letter_code
_entity_poly.pdbx_strand_id
1 'polypeptide(L)' 'MNRIEAKEFYPILQAFAEGRVIECRTKPSAVKGTDVPNDWTEMKEIEFWNNTEYR' A
#
# COMPACT_ATOMS: atom_id res chain seq x y z
N MET A 1 -0.84 0.94 14.61
CA MET A 1 0.42 1.25 13.88
C MET A 1 1.50 1.65 14.87
N ASN A 2 2.67 1.01 14.77
CA ASN A 2 3.82 1.36 15.60
C ASN A 2 4.73 2.36 14.87
N ARG A 3 5.81 2.81 15.55
CA ARG A 3 6.72 3.80 14.95
C ARG A 3 7.45 3.31 13.72
N ILE A 4 7.76 2.03 13.66
CA ILE A 4 8.46 1.43 12.52
C ILE A 4 7.54 1.46 11.30
N GLU A 5 6.30 1.04 11.47
CA GLU A 5 5.29 1.09 10.41
C GLU A 5 5.02 2.53 9.97
N ALA A 6 4.95 3.45 10.92
CA ALA A 6 4.75 4.85 10.61
C ALA A 6 5.87 5.41 9.72
N LYS A 7 7.13 5.02 9.99
CA LYS A 7 8.26 5.41 9.15
C LYS A 7 8.17 4.85 7.74
N GLU A 8 7.69 3.61 7.61
CA GLU A 8 7.52 2.98 6.31
C GLU A 8 6.42 3.66 5.49
N PHE A 9 5.33 4.02 6.12
CA PHE A 9 4.18 4.58 5.43
C PHE A 9 4.22 6.11 5.30
N TYR A 10 5.05 6.79 6.07
CA TYR A 10 5.14 8.24 6.06
C TYR A 10 5.38 8.83 4.67
N PRO A 11 6.34 8.34 3.87
CA PRO A 11 6.55 8.88 2.53
C PRO A 11 5.33 8.72 1.63
N ILE A 12 4.59 7.64 1.78
CA ILE A 12 3.37 7.38 1.01
C ILE A 12 2.27 8.36 1.43
N LEU A 13 2.08 8.53 2.74
CA LEU A 13 1.10 9.47 3.26
C LEU A 13 1.42 10.90 2.82
N GLN A 14 2.68 11.28 2.87
CA GLN A 14 3.13 12.61 2.45
C GLN A 14 2.83 12.83 0.96
N ALA A 15 3.17 11.88 0.11
CA ALA A 15 2.92 11.96 -1.33
C ALA A 15 1.42 12.07 -1.61
N PHE A 16 0.60 11.31 -0.89
CA PHE A 16 -0.84 11.37 -1.02
C PHE A 16 -1.38 12.76 -0.64
N ALA A 17 -0.88 13.31 0.47
CA ALA A 17 -1.27 14.65 0.93
C ALA A 17 -0.87 15.74 -0.07
N GLU A 18 0.19 15.52 -0.84
CA GLU A 18 0.65 16.45 -1.87
C GLU A 18 -0.13 16.33 -3.18
N GLY A 19 -1.10 15.44 -3.24
CA GLY A 19 -1.94 15.24 -4.42
C GLY A 19 -1.40 14.25 -5.43
N ARG A 20 -0.40 13.45 -5.06
CA ARG A 20 0.13 12.42 -5.95
C ARG A 20 -0.78 11.19 -5.98
N VAL A 21 -0.77 10.50 -7.10
CA VAL A 21 -1.48 9.23 -7.23
C VAL A 21 -0.70 8.14 -6.49
N ILE A 22 -1.38 7.49 -5.55
CA ILE A 22 -0.82 6.35 -4.81
C ILE A 22 -1.51 5.09 -5.28
N GLU A 23 -0.72 4.06 -5.55
CA GLU A 23 -1.23 2.75 -5.94
C GLU A 23 -0.89 1.73 -4.87
N CYS A 24 -1.72 0.71 -4.76
CA CYS A 24 -1.51 -0.39 -3.82
C CYS A 24 -1.80 -1.74 -4.46
N ARG A 25 -1.21 -2.78 -3.88
CA ARG A 25 -1.54 -4.18 -4.19
C ARG A 25 -1.23 -5.04 -2.97
N THR A 26 -1.88 -6.20 -2.89
CA THR A 26 -1.56 -7.18 -1.86
C THR A 26 -0.15 -7.72 -2.08
N LYS A 27 0.63 -7.86 -1.02
CA LYS A 27 1.99 -8.42 -1.11
C LYS A 27 1.93 -9.82 -1.69
N PRO A 28 2.85 -10.20 -2.60
CA PRO A 28 2.89 -11.55 -3.15
C PRO A 28 3.00 -12.64 -2.09
N SER A 29 3.67 -12.35 -0.97
CA SER A 29 3.79 -13.30 0.13
C SER A 29 2.47 -13.58 0.85
N ALA A 30 1.48 -12.69 0.73
CA ALA A 30 0.16 -12.86 1.33
C ALA A 30 -0.83 -13.55 0.39
N VAL A 31 -0.49 -13.66 -0.89
CA VAL A 31 -1.35 -14.28 -1.91
C VAL A 31 -0.76 -15.63 -2.28
N LYS A 32 -0.99 -16.63 -1.43
CA LYS A 32 -0.47 -17.98 -1.67
C LYS A 32 -1.46 -18.84 -2.43
N GLY A 33 -0.99 -19.41 -3.56
CA GLY A 33 -1.73 -20.45 -4.27
C GLY A 33 -2.99 -20.00 -4.97
N THR A 34 -3.14 -18.71 -5.25
CA THR A 34 -4.28 -18.20 -5.99
C THR A 34 -3.83 -17.61 -7.32
N ASP A 35 -4.62 -17.86 -8.37
CA ASP A 35 -4.41 -17.28 -9.70
C ASP A 35 -5.06 -15.89 -9.81
N VAL A 36 -5.32 -15.23 -8.69
CA VAL A 36 -5.96 -13.92 -8.68
C VAL A 36 -4.96 -12.88 -9.17
N PRO A 37 -5.28 -12.06 -10.17
CA PRO A 37 -4.42 -10.97 -10.60
C PRO A 37 -4.12 -10.04 -9.43
N ASN A 38 -2.84 -9.73 -9.24
CA ASN A 38 -2.39 -8.84 -8.17
C ASN A 38 -1.84 -7.56 -8.76
N ASP A 39 -2.69 -6.85 -9.48
CA ASP A 39 -2.32 -5.62 -10.16
C ASP A 39 -2.37 -4.41 -9.23
N TRP A 40 -1.52 -3.44 -9.54
CA TRP A 40 -1.55 -2.17 -8.81
C TRP A 40 -2.87 -1.46 -9.07
N THR A 41 -3.49 -0.97 -8.00
CA THR A 41 -4.77 -0.28 -8.03
C THR A 41 -4.63 1.09 -7.38
N GLU A 42 -5.18 2.13 -8.01
CA GLU A 42 -5.16 3.47 -7.44
C GLU A 42 -5.94 3.53 -6.14
N MET A 43 -5.37 4.18 -5.13
CA MET A 43 -6.03 4.44 -3.86
C MET A 43 -6.66 5.82 -3.89
N LYS A 44 -7.98 5.88 -3.69
CA LYS A 44 -8.70 7.15 -3.57
C LYS A 44 -8.73 7.64 -2.13
N GLU A 45 -8.72 6.70 -1.18
CA GLU A 45 -8.63 6.97 0.25
C GLU A 45 -7.44 6.20 0.79
N ILE A 46 -6.72 6.77 1.76
CA ILE A 46 -5.51 6.14 2.25
C ILE A 46 -5.82 5.29 3.49
N GLU A 47 -5.41 4.02 3.42
CA GLU A 47 -5.42 3.09 4.54
C GLU A 47 -4.17 2.24 4.43
N PHE A 48 -3.60 1.85 5.56
CA PHE A 48 -2.38 1.07 5.58
C PHE A 48 -2.58 -0.30 6.21
N TRP A 49 -2.22 -1.33 5.47
CA TRP A 49 -2.26 -2.71 5.94
C TRP A 49 -0.89 -3.37 5.77
N ASN A 50 -0.56 -4.28 6.70
CA ASN A 50 0.73 -4.98 6.68
C ASN A 50 0.89 -5.94 5.50
N ASN A 51 -0.22 -6.39 4.92
CA ASN A 51 -0.21 -7.32 3.79
C ASN A 51 -0.29 -6.60 2.43
N THR A 52 -0.12 -5.30 2.39
CA THR A 52 -0.29 -4.47 1.20
C THR A 52 0.97 -3.69 0.89
N GLU A 53 1.33 -3.62 -0.38
CA GLU A 53 2.42 -2.78 -0.89
C GLU A 53 1.84 -1.49 -1.44
N TYR A 54 2.61 -0.42 -1.36
CA TYR A 54 2.22 0.92 -1.82
C TYR A 54 3.32 1.53 -2.69
N ARG A 55 2.90 2.34 -3.67
CA ARG A 55 3.84 3.12 -4.47
C ARG A 55 3.26 4.42 -5.01
#